data_316f97e8c50e6f6aef32100c3a2d8846
#
_entry.id   316f97e8c50e6f6aef32100c3a2d8846
#
_cell.length_a   1.000
_cell.length_b   1.000
_cell.length_c   1.000
_cell.angle_alpha   90.00
_cell.angle_beta   90.00
_cell.angle_gamma   90.00
#
_symmetry.space_group_name_H-M   'P 1'
#
loop_
_entity.id
_entity.type
_entity.pdbx_description
1 polymer ?
#
loop_
_entity_poly.entity_id
_entity_poly.type
_entity_poly.pdbx_seq_one_letter_code
_entity_poly.pdbx_strand_id
1 'polypeptide(L)'
;MSGVIEPDEDTPQKMGNPTLQPTEEEIAESQAKRSEAVSAFIEKDYEKAIELYTEAIVLNPQASLLYAKRGQIFMLMNKPNACIRDCNRALELNPDSAAAHKFRGRAYHLLGKFEEAATDLRLACKFDFDEQADEWLREVTPNARKIEEHKRKKERKIQEKLERERQERLRKARESAKAYEDNTRTSQTDHPGDTPGMGDFYKFLNDPDVLQAFQDPEVAEAFKEISTNPTNILKYQSNPKIMAFINKMASKFGGAGNIPDGFPGMMGGMPGFPGAGAPKPKPQDDVGLD
;
A
#
# COMPACT_ATOMS: atom_id res chain seq x y z
N MET A 1 -18.05 -26.44 -2.25
CA MET A 1 -18.51 -25.02 -2.32
C MET A 1 -19.61 -24.95 -3.37
N SER A 2 -20.87 -25.12 -2.95
CA SER A 2 -21.99 -25.04 -3.88
C SER A 2 -22.29 -23.57 -4.19
N GLY A 3 -22.37 -23.21 -5.45
CA GLY A 3 -22.80 -21.88 -5.91
C GLY A 3 -21.73 -20.97 -6.50
N VAL A 4 -20.46 -21.38 -6.54
CA VAL A 4 -19.40 -20.64 -7.25
C VAL A 4 -19.41 -21.06 -8.71
N ILE A 5 -19.38 -20.08 -9.61
CA ILE A 5 -19.38 -20.28 -11.06
C ILE A 5 -18.08 -19.75 -11.66
N GLU A 6 -17.76 -20.19 -12.88
CA GLU A 6 -16.64 -19.63 -13.63
C GLU A 6 -16.93 -18.18 -14.02
N PRO A 7 -15.90 -17.30 -13.99
CA PRO A 7 -16.04 -15.92 -14.43
C PRO A 7 -16.48 -15.87 -15.91
N ASP A 8 -17.45 -15.00 -16.22
CA ASP A 8 -17.84 -14.71 -17.60
C ASP A 8 -16.79 -13.82 -18.30
N GLU A 9 -16.73 -13.92 -19.62
CA GLU A 9 -16.07 -12.93 -20.44
C GLU A 9 -16.94 -11.67 -20.45
N ASP A 10 -16.44 -10.58 -19.85
CA ASP A 10 -17.15 -9.29 -19.84
C ASP A 10 -17.07 -8.63 -21.21
N THR A 11 -18.06 -8.91 -22.06
CA THR A 11 -18.17 -8.24 -23.36
C THR A 11 -18.46 -6.76 -23.17
N PRO A 12 -17.74 -5.85 -23.87
CA PRO A 12 -17.97 -4.41 -23.74
C PRO A 12 -19.44 -4.04 -24.00
N GLN A 13 -20.02 -3.28 -23.06
CA GLN A 13 -21.38 -2.77 -23.17
C GLN A 13 -21.34 -1.24 -23.36
N LYS A 14 -22.36 -0.69 -24.00
CA LYS A 14 -22.52 0.76 -24.08
C LYS A 14 -22.82 1.32 -22.69
N MET A 15 -22.02 2.26 -22.24
CA MET A 15 -22.11 2.86 -20.89
C MET A 15 -22.63 4.30 -20.91
N GLY A 16 -23.01 4.81 -22.09
CA GLY A 16 -23.37 6.22 -22.26
C GLY A 16 -22.17 7.17 -22.16
N ASN A 17 -22.38 8.42 -22.46
CA ASN A 17 -21.35 9.45 -22.30
C ASN A 17 -21.39 10.01 -20.87
N PRO A 18 -20.37 9.84 -20.03
CA PRO A 18 -20.38 10.27 -18.62
C PRO A 18 -20.49 11.78 -18.45
N THR A 19 -20.15 12.57 -19.47
CA THR A 19 -20.21 14.04 -19.44
C THR A 19 -21.52 14.61 -20.00
N LEU A 20 -22.39 13.75 -20.55
CA LEU A 20 -23.68 14.16 -21.08
C LEU A 20 -24.58 14.68 -19.95
N GLN A 21 -25.11 15.87 -20.15
CA GLN A 21 -26.22 16.41 -19.35
C GLN A 21 -27.50 16.21 -20.16
N PRO A 22 -28.34 15.24 -19.79
CA PRO A 22 -29.52 14.90 -20.57
C PRO A 22 -30.55 16.05 -20.48
N THR A 23 -31.24 16.29 -21.59
CA THR A 23 -32.42 17.20 -21.65
C THR A 23 -33.61 16.55 -20.96
N GLU A 24 -34.63 17.35 -20.65
CA GLU A 24 -35.88 16.85 -20.07
C GLU A 24 -36.56 15.81 -20.98
N GLU A 25 -36.47 16.02 -22.30
CA GLU A 25 -37.01 15.08 -23.31
C GLU A 25 -36.23 13.74 -23.28
N GLU A 26 -34.90 13.78 -23.26
CA GLU A 26 -34.07 12.57 -23.16
C GLU A 26 -34.29 11.83 -21.83
N ILE A 27 -34.50 12.55 -20.73
CA ILE A 27 -34.87 11.95 -19.43
C ILE A 27 -36.24 11.24 -19.53
N ALA A 28 -37.23 11.89 -20.14
CA ALA A 28 -38.54 11.28 -20.32
C ALA A 28 -38.51 10.04 -21.21
N GLU A 29 -37.76 10.10 -22.32
CA GLU A 29 -37.57 8.96 -23.21
C GLU A 29 -36.82 7.83 -22.50
N SER A 30 -35.77 8.15 -21.74
CA SER A 30 -35.04 7.17 -20.90
C SER A 30 -35.97 6.46 -19.90
N GLN A 31 -36.91 7.19 -19.29
CA GLN A 31 -37.90 6.63 -18.39
C GLN A 31 -38.89 5.70 -19.12
N ALA A 32 -39.33 6.05 -20.34
CA ALA A 32 -40.14 5.21 -21.17
C ALA A 32 -39.42 3.88 -21.51
N LYS A 33 -38.17 3.98 -21.98
CA LYS A 33 -37.32 2.81 -22.26
C LYS A 33 -37.11 1.92 -21.02
N ARG A 34 -36.90 2.56 -19.83
CA ARG A 34 -36.85 1.80 -18.58
C ARG A 34 -38.14 1.03 -18.29
N SER A 35 -39.28 1.65 -18.53
CA SER A 35 -40.60 0.97 -18.33
C SER A 35 -40.78 -0.23 -19.25
N GLU A 36 -40.40 -0.10 -20.52
CA GLU A 36 -40.38 -1.20 -21.48
C GLU A 36 -39.40 -2.29 -21.04
N ALA A 37 -38.21 -1.92 -20.55
CA ALA A 37 -37.22 -2.86 -20.04
C ALA A 37 -37.74 -3.66 -18.83
N VAL A 38 -38.49 -3.03 -17.92
CA VAL A 38 -39.15 -3.69 -16.79
C VAL A 38 -40.19 -4.71 -17.31
N SER A 39 -40.97 -4.37 -18.33
CA SER A 39 -41.94 -5.31 -18.94
C SER A 39 -41.23 -6.54 -19.54
N ALA A 40 -40.18 -6.31 -20.35
CA ALA A 40 -39.38 -7.41 -20.90
C ALA A 40 -38.72 -8.27 -19.80
N PHE A 41 -38.26 -7.66 -18.70
CA PHE A 41 -37.72 -8.37 -17.55
C PHE A 41 -38.77 -9.28 -16.89
N ILE A 42 -40.02 -8.82 -16.73
CA ILE A 42 -41.13 -9.61 -16.17
C ILE A 42 -41.44 -10.80 -17.08
N GLU A 43 -41.39 -10.58 -18.39
CA GLU A 43 -41.57 -11.63 -19.41
C GLU A 43 -40.39 -12.60 -19.50
N LYS A 44 -39.30 -12.33 -18.72
CA LYS A 44 -38.03 -13.08 -18.74
C LYS A 44 -37.28 -12.99 -20.07
N ASP A 45 -37.59 -12.01 -20.89
CA ASP A 45 -36.82 -11.67 -22.09
C ASP A 45 -35.63 -10.78 -21.66
N TYR A 46 -34.61 -11.45 -21.12
CA TYR A 46 -33.44 -10.76 -20.53
C TYR A 46 -32.59 -10.03 -21.58
N GLU A 47 -32.51 -10.57 -22.80
CA GLU A 47 -31.74 -9.95 -23.88
C GLU A 47 -32.36 -8.63 -24.28
N LYS A 48 -33.67 -8.64 -24.55
CA LYS A 48 -34.44 -7.43 -24.85
C LYS A 48 -34.40 -6.40 -23.69
N ALA A 49 -34.50 -6.88 -22.45
CA ALA A 49 -34.42 -6.02 -21.30
C ALA A 49 -33.05 -5.31 -21.20
N ILE A 50 -31.93 -6.01 -21.49
CA ILE A 50 -30.58 -5.42 -21.54
C ILE A 50 -30.49 -4.39 -22.66
N GLU A 51 -31.02 -4.64 -23.85
CA GLU A 51 -31.03 -3.69 -24.95
C GLU A 51 -31.76 -2.41 -24.56
N LEU A 52 -32.98 -2.51 -24.01
CA LEU A 52 -33.76 -1.38 -23.57
C LEU A 52 -33.15 -0.60 -22.43
N TYR A 53 -32.56 -1.27 -21.44
CA TYR A 53 -31.76 -0.58 -20.40
C TYR A 53 -30.53 0.11 -20.99
N THR A 54 -29.92 -0.47 -22.02
CA THR A 54 -28.76 0.14 -22.70
C THR A 54 -29.17 1.39 -23.44
N GLU A 55 -30.31 1.40 -24.14
CA GLU A 55 -30.88 2.60 -24.76
C GLU A 55 -31.18 3.68 -23.69
N ALA A 56 -31.82 3.29 -22.59
CA ALA A 56 -32.11 4.20 -21.49
C ALA A 56 -30.84 4.81 -20.87
N ILE A 57 -29.76 4.04 -20.74
CA ILE A 57 -28.44 4.48 -20.25
C ILE A 57 -27.79 5.48 -21.22
N VAL A 58 -27.91 5.25 -22.54
CA VAL A 58 -27.36 6.18 -23.54
C VAL A 58 -28.05 7.53 -23.47
N LEU A 59 -29.38 7.55 -23.27
CA LEU A 59 -30.18 8.75 -23.12
C LEU A 59 -29.91 9.48 -21.78
N ASN A 60 -29.78 8.73 -20.69
CA ASN A 60 -29.52 9.27 -19.36
C ASN A 60 -28.40 8.53 -18.62
N PRO A 61 -27.13 8.84 -18.94
CA PRO A 61 -25.98 8.14 -18.35
C PRO A 61 -25.70 8.51 -16.88
N GLN A 62 -26.45 9.45 -16.31
CA GLN A 62 -26.32 9.85 -14.90
C GLN A 62 -27.29 9.10 -13.97
N ALA A 63 -28.21 8.30 -14.53
CA ALA A 63 -29.17 7.56 -13.73
C ALA A 63 -28.59 6.24 -13.19
N SER A 64 -28.06 6.25 -11.97
CA SER A 64 -27.43 5.10 -11.31
C SER A 64 -28.31 3.84 -11.30
N LEU A 65 -29.63 4.03 -11.15
CA LEU A 65 -30.61 2.92 -11.09
C LEU A 65 -30.62 2.08 -12.37
N LEU A 66 -30.40 2.67 -13.55
CA LEU A 66 -30.42 1.98 -14.82
C LEU A 66 -29.30 0.94 -14.89
N TYR A 67 -28.09 1.33 -14.46
CA TYR A 67 -26.95 0.42 -14.39
C TYR A 67 -27.18 -0.70 -13.36
N ALA A 68 -27.68 -0.38 -12.17
CA ALA A 68 -27.98 -1.38 -11.14
C ALA A 68 -29.01 -2.42 -11.64
N LYS A 69 -30.04 -1.97 -12.39
CA LYS A 69 -31.06 -2.85 -12.94
C LYS A 69 -30.55 -3.70 -14.10
N ARG A 70 -29.71 -3.16 -14.99
CA ARG A 70 -29.03 -3.95 -16.03
C ARG A 70 -28.08 -4.96 -15.40
N GLY A 71 -27.34 -4.56 -14.36
CA GLY A 71 -26.49 -5.44 -13.56
C GLY A 71 -27.27 -6.59 -12.91
N GLN A 72 -28.49 -6.34 -12.41
CA GLN A 72 -29.40 -7.38 -11.92
C GLN A 72 -29.67 -8.46 -12.97
N ILE A 73 -29.92 -8.05 -14.21
CA ILE A 73 -30.20 -8.99 -15.31
C ILE A 73 -28.94 -9.81 -15.64
N PHE A 74 -27.77 -9.17 -15.73
CA PHE A 74 -26.52 -9.90 -15.95
C PHE A 74 -26.25 -10.93 -14.84
N MET A 75 -26.55 -10.60 -13.58
CA MET A 75 -26.43 -11.54 -12.46
C MET A 75 -27.36 -12.77 -12.66
N LEU A 76 -28.60 -12.55 -13.08
CA LEU A 76 -29.56 -13.65 -13.36
C LEU A 76 -29.16 -14.52 -14.57
N MET A 77 -28.44 -13.94 -15.54
CA MET A 77 -27.87 -14.65 -16.67
C MET A 77 -26.53 -15.34 -16.37
N ASN A 78 -26.12 -15.40 -15.10
CA ASN A 78 -24.83 -15.92 -14.67
C ASN A 78 -23.62 -15.21 -15.33
N LYS A 79 -23.70 -13.89 -15.50
CA LYS A 79 -22.63 -13.01 -15.99
C LYS A 79 -22.17 -12.07 -14.88
N PRO A 80 -21.43 -12.59 -13.87
CA PRO A 80 -21.08 -11.82 -12.68
C PRO A 80 -20.12 -10.66 -12.97
N ASN A 81 -19.19 -10.78 -13.93
CA ASN A 81 -18.29 -9.69 -14.26
C ASN A 81 -19.03 -8.51 -14.91
N ALA A 82 -19.94 -8.78 -15.83
CA ALA A 82 -20.80 -7.77 -16.42
C ALA A 82 -21.68 -7.07 -15.37
N CYS A 83 -22.22 -7.84 -14.40
CA CYS A 83 -22.96 -7.30 -13.27
C CYS A 83 -22.08 -6.36 -12.42
N ILE A 84 -20.87 -6.80 -12.05
CA ILE A 84 -19.94 -6.01 -11.24
C ILE A 84 -19.57 -4.70 -11.94
N ARG A 85 -19.28 -4.72 -13.24
CA ARG A 85 -19.00 -3.53 -14.03
C ARG A 85 -20.15 -2.52 -13.95
N ASP A 86 -21.37 -2.93 -14.21
CA ASP A 86 -22.54 -2.05 -14.18
C ASP A 86 -22.82 -1.53 -12.78
N CYS A 87 -22.74 -2.38 -11.76
CA CYS A 87 -22.90 -1.95 -10.36
C CYS A 87 -21.78 -1.00 -9.91
N ASN A 88 -20.54 -1.17 -10.36
CA ASN A 88 -19.48 -0.22 -10.11
C ASN A 88 -19.84 1.16 -10.65
N ARG A 89 -20.32 1.23 -11.89
CA ARG A 89 -20.77 2.51 -12.46
C ARG A 89 -21.96 3.10 -11.70
N ALA A 90 -22.91 2.27 -11.28
CA ALA A 90 -24.02 2.73 -10.44
C ALA A 90 -23.54 3.35 -9.12
N LEU A 91 -22.52 2.77 -8.49
CA LEU A 91 -21.96 3.24 -7.22
C LEU A 91 -21.03 4.45 -7.37
N GLU A 92 -20.39 4.63 -8.51
CA GLU A 92 -19.70 5.88 -8.84
C GLU A 92 -20.69 7.05 -8.89
N LEU A 93 -21.90 6.84 -9.43
CA LEU A 93 -22.95 7.84 -9.54
C LEU A 93 -23.72 8.05 -8.22
N ASN A 94 -23.97 6.98 -7.50
CA ASN A 94 -24.66 6.98 -6.22
C ASN A 94 -24.03 5.94 -5.27
N PRO A 95 -23.10 6.34 -4.40
CA PRO A 95 -22.43 5.43 -3.46
C PRO A 95 -23.37 4.73 -2.46
N ASP A 96 -24.56 5.29 -2.21
CA ASP A 96 -25.54 4.75 -1.26
C ASP A 96 -26.62 3.89 -1.94
N SER A 97 -26.40 3.47 -3.19
CA SER A 97 -27.33 2.63 -3.92
C SER A 97 -27.41 1.22 -3.35
N ALA A 98 -28.42 0.93 -2.51
CA ALA A 98 -28.66 -0.39 -1.93
C ALA A 98 -28.77 -1.48 -3.01
N ALA A 99 -29.47 -1.21 -4.12
CA ALA A 99 -29.62 -2.14 -5.22
C ALA A 99 -28.28 -2.50 -5.88
N ALA A 100 -27.41 -1.51 -6.11
CA ALA A 100 -26.11 -1.78 -6.71
C ALA A 100 -25.22 -2.60 -5.77
N HIS A 101 -25.18 -2.29 -4.49
CA HIS A 101 -24.49 -3.11 -3.48
C HIS A 101 -25.05 -4.53 -3.41
N LYS A 102 -26.38 -4.68 -3.41
CA LYS A 102 -27.04 -6.00 -3.37
C LYS A 102 -26.59 -6.89 -4.53
N PHE A 103 -26.70 -6.39 -5.76
CA PHE A 103 -26.41 -7.20 -6.94
C PHE A 103 -24.91 -7.43 -7.12
N ARG A 104 -24.05 -6.44 -6.82
CA ARG A 104 -22.59 -6.62 -6.84
C ARG A 104 -22.14 -7.62 -5.77
N GLY A 105 -22.71 -7.55 -4.57
CA GLY A 105 -22.46 -8.52 -3.51
C GLY A 105 -22.84 -9.95 -3.91
N ARG A 106 -23.97 -10.14 -4.58
CA ARG A 106 -24.34 -11.45 -5.11
C ARG A 106 -23.40 -11.92 -6.22
N ALA A 107 -22.99 -11.02 -7.12
CA ALA A 107 -22.03 -11.34 -8.18
C ALA A 107 -20.65 -11.75 -7.60
N TYR A 108 -20.16 -11.05 -6.57
CA TYR A 108 -18.96 -11.46 -5.84
C TYR A 108 -19.12 -12.83 -5.17
N HIS A 109 -20.31 -13.12 -4.61
CA HIS A 109 -20.57 -14.45 -4.06
C HIS A 109 -20.45 -15.53 -5.13
N LEU A 110 -21.04 -15.33 -6.31
CA LEU A 110 -20.95 -16.26 -7.43
C LEU A 110 -19.50 -16.49 -7.89
N LEU A 111 -18.62 -15.51 -7.77
CA LEU A 111 -17.19 -15.62 -8.08
C LEU A 111 -16.35 -16.16 -6.91
N GLY A 112 -16.96 -16.52 -5.77
CA GLY A 112 -16.24 -16.99 -4.59
C GLY A 112 -15.49 -15.90 -3.81
N LYS A 113 -15.70 -14.61 -4.14
CA LYS A 113 -15.13 -13.44 -3.44
C LYS A 113 -15.98 -13.11 -2.21
N PHE A 114 -15.88 -13.96 -1.18
CA PHE A 114 -16.79 -13.92 -0.03
C PHE A 114 -16.63 -12.69 0.86
N GLU A 115 -15.44 -12.10 0.96
CA GLU A 115 -15.19 -10.90 1.79
C GLU A 115 -15.85 -9.68 1.15
N GLU A 116 -15.64 -9.49 -0.15
CA GLU A 116 -16.25 -8.42 -0.95
C GLU A 116 -17.77 -8.58 -0.97
N ALA A 117 -18.27 -9.80 -1.16
CA ALA A 117 -19.69 -10.10 -1.12
C ALA A 117 -20.32 -9.74 0.24
N ALA A 118 -19.69 -10.14 1.35
CA ALA A 118 -20.21 -9.84 2.68
C ALA A 118 -20.18 -8.33 2.97
N THR A 119 -19.19 -7.60 2.45
CA THR A 119 -19.09 -6.15 2.60
C THR A 119 -20.23 -5.44 1.87
N ASP A 120 -20.43 -5.76 0.60
CA ASP A 120 -21.50 -5.16 -0.21
C ASP A 120 -22.91 -5.51 0.31
N LEU A 121 -23.15 -6.75 0.68
CA LEU A 121 -24.46 -7.16 1.20
C LEU A 121 -24.79 -6.50 2.56
N ARG A 122 -23.77 -6.26 3.43
CA ARG A 122 -23.97 -5.44 4.65
C ARG A 122 -24.35 -4.01 4.34
N LEU A 123 -23.71 -3.41 3.32
CA LEU A 123 -24.03 -2.05 2.88
C LEU A 123 -25.43 -1.99 2.26
N ALA A 124 -25.80 -2.97 1.45
CA ALA A 124 -27.15 -3.07 0.92
C ALA A 124 -28.20 -3.07 2.04
N CYS A 125 -28.06 -3.97 3.03
CA CYS A 125 -28.98 -4.06 4.19
C CYS A 125 -28.95 -2.80 5.07
N LYS A 126 -27.84 -2.06 5.09
CA LYS A 126 -27.70 -0.81 5.86
C LYS A 126 -28.44 0.35 5.21
N PHE A 127 -28.37 0.46 3.86
CA PHE A 127 -28.99 1.56 3.14
C PHE A 127 -30.48 1.34 2.92
N ASP A 128 -30.86 0.11 2.58
CA ASP A 128 -32.26 -0.28 2.42
C ASP A 128 -32.39 -1.77 2.76
N PHE A 129 -33.07 -2.08 3.87
CA PHE A 129 -33.22 -3.46 4.33
C PHE A 129 -34.02 -4.27 3.32
N ASP A 130 -33.41 -5.33 2.84
CA ASP A 130 -34.00 -6.29 1.90
C ASP A 130 -33.76 -7.71 2.41
N GLU A 131 -34.83 -8.48 2.57
CA GLU A 131 -34.78 -9.83 3.14
C GLU A 131 -33.89 -10.78 2.30
N GLN A 132 -33.93 -10.64 0.98
CA GLN A 132 -33.10 -11.43 0.07
C GLN A 132 -31.61 -11.08 0.22
N ALA A 133 -31.27 -9.79 0.40
CA ALA A 133 -29.90 -9.36 0.66
C ALA A 133 -29.38 -9.90 2.00
N ASP A 134 -30.23 -9.94 3.04
CA ASP A 134 -29.89 -10.52 4.35
C ASP A 134 -29.71 -12.04 4.26
N GLU A 135 -30.53 -12.73 3.51
CA GLU A 135 -30.36 -14.18 3.25
C GLU A 135 -29.00 -14.45 2.58
N TRP A 136 -28.68 -13.74 1.52
CA TRP A 136 -27.38 -13.87 0.86
C TRP A 136 -26.20 -13.51 1.79
N LEU A 137 -26.37 -12.51 2.64
CA LEU A 137 -25.36 -12.16 3.63
C LEU A 137 -25.13 -13.30 4.63
N ARG A 138 -26.18 -13.97 5.07
CA ARG A 138 -26.08 -15.16 5.95
C ARG A 138 -25.33 -16.30 5.26
N GLU A 139 -25.57 -16.51 3.96
CA GLU A 139 -24.89 -17.54 3.16
C GLU A 139 -23.37 -17.29 3.07
N VAL A 140 -22.94 -16.04 2.83
CA VAL A 140 -21.52 -15.71 2.59
C VAL A 140 -20.72 -15.53 3.88
N THR A 141 -21.36 -15.11 4.96
CA THR A 141 -20.69 -14.73 6.23
C THR A 141 -19.78 -15.82 6.80
N PRO A 142 -20.14 -17.12 6.82
CA PRO A 142 -19.27 -18.17 7.35
C PRO A 142 -17.95 -18.28 6.58
N ASN A 143 -17.99 -18.17 5.24
CA ASN A 143 -16.82 -18.26 4.39
C ASN A 143 -15.95 -16.98 4.52
N ALA A 144 -16.55 -15.81 4.50
CA ALA A 144 -15.87 -14.54 4.72
C ALA A 144 -15.11 -14.52 6.06
N ARG A 145 -15.74 -14.98 7.16
CA ARG A 145 -15.08 -15.09 8.47
C ARG A 145 -13.89 -16.04 8.47
N LYS A 146 -13.99 -17.20 7.81
CA LYS A 146 -12.86 -18.14 7.72
C LYS A 146 -11.67 -17.54 6.97
N ILE A 147 -11.92 -16.79 5.89
CA ILE A 147 -10.88 -16.10 5.11
C ILE A 147 -10.23 -15.02 5.98
N GLU A 148 -11.02 -14.18 6.64
CA GLU A 148 -10.54 -13.13 7.53
C GLU A 148 -9.69 -13.70 8.69
N GLU A 149 -10.16 -14.77 9.32
CA GLU A 149 -9.39 -15.45 10.37
C GLU A 149 -8.07 -15.99 9.86
N HIS A 150 -8.06 -16.58 8.65
CA HIS A 150 -6.84 -17.10 8.04
C HIS A 150 -5.86 -15.96 7.73
N LYS A 151 -6.33 -14.85 7.15
CA LYS A 151 -5.51 -13.65 6.89
C LYS A 151 -4.91 -13.11 8.20
N ARG A 152 -5.73 -12.93 9.22
CA ARG A 152 -5.30 -12.45 10.53
C ARG A 152 -4.27 -13.37 11.19
N LYS A 153 -4.46 -14.70 11.08
CA LYS A 153 -3.45 -15.68 11.55
C LYS A 153 -2.13 -15.57 10.79
N LYS A 154 -2.19 -15.38 9.47
CA LYS A 154 -1.02 -15.20 8.61
C LYS A 154 -0.26 -13.90 8.97
N GLU A 155 -0.97 -12.80 9.08
CA GLU A 155 -0.41 -11.49 9.48
C GLU A 155 0.26 -11.57 10.86
N ARG A 156 -0.42 -12.18 11.85
CA ARG A 156 0.17 -12.39 13.18
C ARG A 156 1.47 -13.19 13.13
N LYS A 157 1.51 -14.29 12.36
CA LYS A 157 2.75 -15.08 12.20
C LYS A 157 3.88 -14.28 11.56
N ILE A 158 3.57 -13.44 10.58
CA ILE A 158 4.55 -12.55 9.94
C ILE A 158 5.07 -11.55 10.96
N GLN A 159 4.18 -10.92 11.72
CA GLN A 159 4.54 -9.95 12.74
C GLN A 159 5.41 -10.58 13.84
N GLU A 160 5.04 -11.76 14.34
CA GLU A 160 5.81 -12.51 15.33
C GLU A 160 7.21 -12.88 14.82
N LYS A 161 7.32 -13.24 13.52
CA LYS A 161 8.61 -13.53 12.88
C LYS A 161 9.48 -12.28 12.81
N LEU A 162 8.94 -11.16 12.34
CA LEU A 162 9.65 -9.89 12.23
C LEU A 162 10.13 -9.40 13.60
N GLU A 163 9.27 -9.50 14.62
CA GLU A 163 9.63 -9.09 15.98
C GLU A 163 10.74 -9.99 16.57
N ARG A 164 10.70 -11.30 16.33
CA ARG A 164 11.77 -12.21 16.73
C ARG A 164 13.11 -11.90 16.04
N GLU A 165 13.07 -11.61 14.73
CA GLU A 165 14.28 -11.21 13.99
C GLU A 165 14.84 -9.87 14.50
N ARG A 166 13.95 -8.92 14.83
CA ARG A 166 14.32 -7.63 15.43
C ARG A 166 14.98 -7.83 16.79
N GLN A 167 14.40 -8.64 17.65
CA GLN A 167 14.97 -8.94 18.96
C GLN A 167 16.33 -9.66 18.85
N GLU A 168 16.46 -10.57 17.91
CA GLU A 168 17.74 -11.26 17.66
C GLU A 168 18.83 -10.30 17.19
N ARG A 169 18.50 -9.37 16.27
CA ARG A 169 19.42 -8.30 15.83
C ARG A 169 19.85 -7.41 17.02
N LEU A 170 18.90 -7.01 17.86
CA LEU A 170 19.18 -6.21 19.04
C LEU A 170 20.05 -6.98 20.04
N ARG A 171 19.80 -8.27 20.23
CA ARG A 171 20.66 -9.12 21.09
C ARG A 171 22.07 -9.19 20.56
N LYS A 172 22.24 -9.53 19.26
CA LYS A 172 23.57 -9.58 18.60
C LYS A 172 24.31 -8.22 18.69
N ALA A 173 23.59 -7.11 18.49
CA ALA A 173 24.18 -5.78 18.62
C ALA A 173 24.63 -5.49 20.07
N ARG A 174 23.85 -5.89 21.08
CA ARG A 174 24.24 -5.73 22.49
C ARG A 174 25.43 -6.65 22.86
N GLU A 175 25.46 -7.87 22.36
CA GLU A 175 26.57 -8.82 22.56
C GLU A 175 27.86 -8.29 21.93
N SER A 176 27.79 -7.75 20.70
CA SER A 176 28.94 -7.13 20.04
C SER A 176 29.42 -5.87 20.75
N ALA A 177 28.52 -5.02 21.25
CA ALA A 177 28.87 -3.84 22.02
C ALA A 177 29.57 -4.20 23.35
N LYS A 178 29.06 -5.20 24.06
CA LYS A 178 29.73 -5.72 25.29
C LYS A 178 31.11 -6.31 25.01
N ALA A 179 31.22 -7.11 23.95
CA ALA A 179 32.52 -7.67 23.57
C ALA A 179 33.55 -6.59 23.21
N TYR A 180 33.07 -5.48 22.62
CA TYR A 180 33.90 -4.31 22.34
C TYR A 180 34.32 -3.60 23.63
N GLU A 181 33.41 -3.38 24.58
CA GLU A 181 33.71 -2.79 25.89
C GLU A 181 34.70 -3.63 26.71
N ASP A 182 34.56 -4.96 26.73
CA ASP A 182 35.46 -5.88 27.41
C ASP A 182 36.86 -5.89 26.76
N ASN A 183 36.93 -5.80 25.43
CA ASN A 183 38.20 -5.76 24.71
C ASN A 183 38.94 -4.44 24.91
N THR A 184 38.20 -3.34 25.03
CA THR A 184 38.79 -2.03 25.36
C THR A 184 39.23 -1.92 26.83
N ARG A 185 38.62 -2.66 27.74
CA ARG A 185 38.96 -2.73 29.15
C ARG A 185 40.22 -3.57 29.41
N THR A 186 40.43 -4.61 28.63
CA THR A 186 41.63 -5.47 28.69
C THR A 186 42.85 -4.85 28.02
N SER A 187 42.69 -3.90 27.11
CA SER A 187 43.77 -3.18 26.43
C SER A 187 44.25 -1.92 27.16
N GLN A 188 43.70 -1.60 28.34
CA GLN A 188 44.11 -0.44 29.17
C GLN A 188 45.25 -0.71 30.14
N THR A 189 45.94 -1.86 30.07
CA THR A 189 47.18 -2.11 30.78
C THR A 189 48.35 -2.08 29.80
N ASP A 190 49.15 -1.01 29.90
CA ASP A 190 50.45 -0.80 29.26
C ASP A 190 50.47 -0.30 27.80
N HIS A 191 50.39 1.05 27.58
CA HIS A 191 51.52 1.80 27.00
C HIS A 191 51.17 3.32 26.93
N PRO A 192 52.05 4.22 27.29
CA PRO A 192 51.92 5.63 27.06
C PRO A 192 52.43 5.97 25.66
N GLY A 193 51.53 6.08 24.74
CA GLY A 193 51.78 6.47 23.36
C GLY A 193 50.50 7.00 22.72
N ASP A 194 50.48 8.31 22.67
CA ASP A 194 49.42 9.24 22.25
C ASP A 194 48.99 9.00 20.79
N THR A 195 48.01 8.11 20.59
CA THR A 195 47.17 8.15 19.41
C THR A 195 45.72 8.25 19.88
N PRO A 196 44.95 9.24 19.40
CA PRO A 196 43.54 9.37 19.77
C PRO A 196 42.80 8.09 19.40
N GLY A 197 42.46 7.32 20.43
CA GLY A 197 41.82 6.03 20.25
C GLY A 197 40.39 6.16 19.76
N MET A 198 39.89 5.06 19.17
CA MET A 198 38.53 4.89 18.67
C MET A 198 37.45 5.32 19.65
N GLY A 199 37.74 5.30 20.96
CA GLY A 199 36.84 5.79 22.02
C GLY A 199 36.57 7.30 21.99
N ASP A 200 37.56 8.09 21.58
CA ASP A 200 37.39 9.53 21.43
C ASP A 200 36.57 9.89 20.16
N PHE A 201 36.65 9.06 19.14
CA PHE A 201 35.82 9.18 17.96
C PHE A 201 34.33 8.93 18.26
N TYR A 202 34.00 7.95 19.09
CA TYR A 202 32.60 7.71 19.52
C TYR A 202 32.07 8.81 20.45
N LYS A 203 32.91 9.37 21.31
CA LYS A 203 32.56 10.57 22.11
C LYS A 203 32.28 11.78 21.24
N PHE A 204 33.04 11.92 20.15
CA PHE A 204 32.83 12.99 19.17
C PHE A 204 31.50 12.82 18.40
N LEU A 205 31.18 11.60 17.96
CA LEU A 205 29.91 11.34 17.29
C LEU A 205 28.68 11.51 18.19
N ASN A 206 28.84 11.39 19.52
CA ASN A 206 27.79 11.64 20.49
C ASN A 206 27.72 13.10 20.96
N ASP A 207 28.61 13.98 20.47
CA ASP A 207 28.54 15.41 20.74
C ASP A 207 27.27 15.99 20.10
N PRO A 208 26.38 16.65 20.87
CA PRO A 208 25.12 17.16 20.37
C PRO A 208 25.27 18.13 19.18
N ASP A 209 26.35 18.91 19.15
CA ASP A 209 26.62 19.83 18.05
C ASP A 209 27.05 19.09 16.76
N VAL A 210 27.72 17.96 16.90
CA VAL A 210 28.11 17.10 15.79
C VAL A 210 26.89 16.37 15.24
N LEU A 211 26.04 15.84 16.13
CA LEU A 211 24.76 15.21 15.73
C LEU A 211 23.86 16.21 15.00
N GLN A 212 23.82 17.47 15.47
CA GLN A 212 23.04 18.51 14.78
C GLN A 212 23.62 18.85 13.41
N ALA A 213 24.94 18.89 13.26
CA ALA A 213 25.58 19.13 11.98
C ALA A 213 25.32 17.99 10.98
N PHE A 214 25.25 16.74 11.43
CA PHE A 214 24.91 15.59 10.59
C PHE A 214 23.43 15.53 10.17
N GLN A 215 22.55 16.29 10.82
CA GLN A 215 21.16 16.45 10.37
C GLN A 215 21.05 17.29 9.10
N ASP A 216 22.08 18.11 8.79
CA ASP A 216 22.15 18.82 7.53
C ASP A 216 22.67 17.88 6.43
N PRO A 217 21.83 17.59 5.39
CA PRO A 217 22.20 16.64 4.34
C PRO A 217 23.45 17.04 3.57
N GLU A 218 23.74 18.35 3.44
CA GLU A 218 24.96 18.84 2.78
C GLU A 218 26.21 18.49 3.59
N VAL A 219 26.16 18.57 4.91
CA VAL A 219 27.28 18.22 5.80
C VAL A 219 27.51 16.71 5.79
N ALA A 220 26.44 15.90 5.80
CA ALA A 220 26.52 14.45 5.77
C ALA A 220 27.12 13.94 4.45
N GLU A 221 26.72 14.54 3.32
CA GLU A 221 27.24 14.20 1.99
C GLU A 221 28.69 14.61 1.83
N ALA A 222 29.05 15.83 2.25
CA ALA A 222 30.43 16.32 2.24
C ALA A 222 31.35 15.44 3.11
N PHE A 223 30.90 15.04 4.28
CA PHE A 223 31.66 14.14 5.14
C PHE A 223 31.92 12.79 4.48
N LYS A 224 30.91 12.22 3.82
CA LYS A 224 31.02 10.97 3.05
C LYS A 224 32.03 11.09 1.91
N GLU A 225 31.97 12.16 1.13
CA GLU A 225 32.91 12.40 0.02
C GLU A 225 34.34 12.61 0.50
N ILE A 226 34.52 13.37 1.58
CA ILE A 226 35.85 13.64 2.19
C ILE A 226 36.43 12.36 2.82
N SER A 227 35.60 11.53 3.45
CA SER A 227 36.04 10.25 4.02
C SER A 227 36.47 9.25 2.95
N THR A 228 35.86 9.33 1.76
CA THR A 228 36.24 8.45 0.63
C THR A 228 37.50 8.96 -0.07
N ASN A 229 37.64 10.28 -0.21
CA ASN A 229 38.81 10.91 -0.78
C ASN A 229 39.09 12.26 -0.10
N PRO A 230 40.13 12.35 0.76
CA PRO A 230 40.48 13.57 1.52
C PRO A 230 40.71 14.82 0.66
N THR A 231 41.12 14.67 -0.59
CA THR A 231 41.31 15.81 -1.52
C THR A 231 39.99 16.52 -1.89
N ASN A 232 38.85 15.86 -1.69
CA ASN A 232 37.53 16.46 -1.92
C ASN A 232 37.22 17.63 -0.96
N ILE A 233 37.97 17.80 0.12
CA ILE A 233 37.86 18.95 1.04
C ILE A 233 37.95 20.28 0.29
N LEU A 234 38.72 20.31 -0.80
CA LEU A 234 38.91 21.51 -1.64
C LEU A 234 37.60 21.97 -2.32
N LYS A 235 36.68 21.07 -2.57
CA LYS A 235 35.36 21.38 -3.16
C LYS A 235 34.48 22.19 -2.22
N TYR A 236 34.70 22.02 -0.91
CA TYR A 236 33.85 22.57 0.16
C TYR A 236 34.44 23.77 0.87
N GLN A 237 35.61 24.27 0.45
CA GLN A 237 36.29 25.41 1.07
C GLN A 237 35.44 26.69 1.09
N SER A 238 34.55 26.88 0.14
CA SER A 238 33.65 28.03 0.06
C SER A 238 32.33 27.84 0.86
N ASN A 239 32.09 26.67 1.42
CA ASN A 239 30.90 26.45 2.23
C ASN A 239 31.20 26.62 3.74
N PRO A 240 30.72 27.72 4.38
CA PRO A 240 31.05 28.04 5.75
C PRO A 240 30.55 27.01 6.77
N LYS A 241 29.44 26.33 6.50
CA LYS A 241 28.87 25.29 7.38
C LYS A 241 29.78 24.06 7.43
N ILE A 242 30.20 23.60 6.25
CA ILE A 242 31.03 22.40 6.11
C ILE A 242 32.43 22.69 6.68
N MET A 243 32.99 23.87 6.42
CA MET A 243 34.27 24.28 6.99
C MET A 243 34.24 24.43 8.49
N ALA A 244 33.16 24.96 9.08
CA ALA A 244 32.98 25.00 10.52
C ALA A 244 32.95 23.60 11.15
N PHE A 245 32.30 22.64 10.52
CA PHE A 245 32.28 21.25 10.95
C PHE A 245 33.67 20.61 10.86
N ILE A 246 34.40 20.80 9.76
CA ILE A 246 35.74 20.27 9.55
C ILE A 246 36.74 20.89 10.59
N ASN A 247 36.66 22.19 10.82
CA ASN A 247 37.49 22.87 11.83
C ASN A 247 37.20 22.38 13.25
N LYS A 248 35.92 22.12 13.56
CA LYS A 248 35.54 21.57 14.86
C LYS A 248 36.08 20.14 15.03
N MET A 249 36.05 19.36 13.96
CA MET A 249 36.62 18.02 13.93
C MET A 249 38.16 18.08 14.11
N ALA A 250 38.85 18.94 13.38
CA ALA A 250 40.29 19.13 13.48
C ALA A 250 40.71 19.61 14.86
N SER A 251 39.96 20.51 15.51
CA SER A 251 40.29 21.02 16.86
C SER A 251 40.14 19.95 17.95
N LYS A 252 39.25 18.98 17.80
CA LYS A 252 39.08 17.91 18.78
C LYS A 252 40.04 16.73 18.59
N PHE A 253 40.53 16.51 17.37
CA PHE A 253 41.47 15.41 17.06
C PHE A 253 42.94 15.82 16.96
N GLY A 254 43.25 17.05 17.39
CA GLY A 254 44.63 17.50 17.58
C GLY A 254 45.29 18.07 16.33
N GLY A 255 45.38 19.38 16.26
CA GLY A 255 46.43 20.13 15.58
C GLY A 255 46.20 20.43 14.09
N ALA A 256 46.24 21.73 13.82
CA ALA A 256 46.31 22.26 12.48
C ALA A 256 47.44 21.59 11.68
N GLY A 257 47.06 20.74 10.69
CA GLY A 257 47.99 20.36 9.65
C GLY A 257 48.09 18.89 9.26
N ASN A 258 47.58 17.96 10.01
CA ASN A 258 47.60 16.56 9.58
C ASN A 258 46.20 15.93 9.73
N ILE A 259 45.50 15.81 8.64
CA ILE A 259 44.49 14.75 8.49
C ILE A 259 45.33 13.48 8.52
N PRO A 260 45.13 12.56 9.49
CA PRO A 260 45.93 11.34 9.52
C PRO A 260 45.80 10.60 8.18
N ASP A 261 46.94 10.33 7.55
CA ASP A 261 47.07 9.36 6.49
C ASP A 261 46.67 8.01 7.08
N GLY A 262 45.44 7.67 6.95
CA GLY A 262 44.92 6.42 7.53
C GLY A 262 43.52 6.56 8.14
N PHE A 263 42.60 7.18 7.42
CA PHE A 263 41.20 6.85 7.65
C PHE A 263 40.90 5.54 6.88
N PRO A 264 41.23 4.36 7.49
CA PRO A 264 41.03 3.11 6.76
C PRO A 264 39.53 2.86 6.72
N GLY A 265 38.99 2.74 5.52
CA GLY A 265 37.89 1.88 5.14
C GLY A 265 36.82 1.49 6.16
N MET A 266 36.35 2.41 7.01
CA MET A 266 35.36 2.11 8.06
C MET A 266 33.94 2.33 7.62
N MET A 267 33.65 2.15 6.30
CA MET A 267 32.31 2.25 5.75
C MET A 267 31.68 0.90 5.41
N GLY A 268 32.22 -0.18 5.96
CA GLY A 268 31.64 -1.49 5.81
C GLY A 268 31.07 -2.04 7.11
N GLY A 269 30.11 -1.34 7.76
CA GLY A 269 29.50 -1.97 8.92
C GLY A 269 28.98 -1.06 10.02
N MET A 270 28.46 0.14 9.74
CA MET A 270 27.68 0.85 10.75
C MET A 270 26.22 0.40 10.69
N PRO A 271 25.71 -0.32 11.69
CA PRO A 271 24.30 -0.58 11.84
C PRO A 271 23.63 0.66 12.42
N GLY A 272 22.83 1.37 11.64
CA GLY A 272 21.90 2.35 12.19
C GLY A 272 21.91 3.77 11.62
N PHE A 273 22.40 4.00 10.41
CA PHE A 273 22.12 5.25 9.72
C PHE A 273 20.80 5.11 8.91
N PRO A 274 19.74 5.91 9.16
CA PRO A 274 18.61 6.00 8.27
C PRO A 274 19.04 6.87 7.08
N GLY A 275 19.63 6.25 6.10
CA GLY A 275 20.14 6.91 4.91
C GLY A 275 19.64 6.22 3.65
N ALA A 276 18.73 6.87 2.98
CA ALA A 276 18.43 6.84 1.56
C ALA A 276 18.13 5.46 0.93
N GLY A 277 16.86 5.24 0.61
CA GLY A 277 16.47 4.47 -0.54
C GLY A 277 16.60 2.97 -0.43
N ALA A 278 15.68 2.33 0.30
CA ALA A 278 15.41 0.93 0.05
C ALA A 278 14.97 0.76 -1.42
N PRO A 279 15.57 -0.13 -2.20
CA PRO A 279 15.02 -0.49 -3.50
C PRO A 279 13.65 -1.11 -3.28
N LYS A 280 12.64 -0.64 -4.04
CA LYS A 280 11.31 -1.24 -4.08
C LYS A 280 11.46 -2.74 -4.32
N PRO A 281 10.79 -3.60 -3.54
CA PRO A 281 10.77 -5.02 -3.84
C PRO A 281 10.14 -5.23 -5.21
N LYS A 282 10.85 -5.92 -6.08
CA LYS A 282 10.29 -6.46 -7.33
C LYS A 282 9.15 -7.41 -6.96
N PRO A 283 8.05 -7.46 -7.72
CA PRO A 283 7.04 -8.47 -7.53
C PRO A 283 7.70 -9.84 -7.69
N GLN A 284 7.61 -10.66 -6.68
CA GLN A 284 7.96 -12.08 -6.77
C GLN A 284 6.87 -12.77 -7.57
N ASP A 285 7.30 -13.35 -8.66
CA ASP A 285 6.53 -14.29 -9.46
C ASP A 285 5.98 -15.41 -8.57
N ASP A 286 4.72 -15.67 -8.81
CA ASP A 286 3.90 -16.74 -8.31
C ASP A 286 4.63 -18.10 -8.50
N VAL A 287 5.06 -18.71 -7.43
CA VAL A 287 5.54 -20.09 -7.46
C VAL A 287 4.43 -20.95 -6.86
N GLY A 288 3.91 -21.79 -7.74
CA GLY A 288 2.79 -22.68 -7.56
C GLY A 288 2.75 -23.44 -6.24
N LEU A 289 1.54 -23.63 -5.81
CA LEU A 289 1.15 -24.53 -4.73
C LEU A 289 0.81 -25.90 -5.33
N ASP A 290 1.60 -26.87 -4.95
CA ASP A 290 1.13 -28.25 -4.82
C ASP A 290 0.39 -28.44 -3.49
#